data_f9ecc6c3e2bcca51656a4a2d0e7a1fe2
#
_entry.id   f9ecc6c3e2bcca51656a4a2d0e7a1fe2
#
_cell.length_a   1.000
_cell.length_b   1.000
_cell.length_c   1.000
_cell.angle_alpha   90.00
_cell.angle_beta   90.00
_cell.angle_gamma   90.00
#
_symmetry.space_group_name_H-M   'P 1'
#
loop_
_entity.id
_entity.type
_entity.pdbx_description
1 polymer ?
#
loop_
_entity_poly.entity_id
_entity_poly.type
_entity_poly.pdbx_seq_one_letter_code
_entity_poly.pdbx_strand_id
1 'polypeptide(L)'
;MSIITISHEAFGDGRAVAERVAAILGHRCISREVLVKANERYGISEAKFSEVLEEKRHHWWEQWLESRWVYRIALQAAVCELAQEGNIVYHGRAGQEFFPGIRHVLNIFLDTPTESRIKQVMARKGLAEEPARKFLEELDTIRARRIKELFKIDWRDPTRYDLVLNTARTTVETAARMIAEVSQREEYQPTPESLQALKDLTITARVEAVLIASSRLDISNLEVETRCGEVHVSGIIVAAGLEQTVADIVRKIPGVTRVKTYFVVTPSEQYLYGDGR
;
A
#
# COMPACT_ATOMS: atom_id res chain seq x y z
N MET A 1 -5.43 19.64 2.29
CA MET A 1 -4.88 18.46 1.56
C MET A 1 -5.81 17.29 1.82
N SER A 2 -6.41 16.71 0.80
CA SER A 2 -7.39 15.63 0.92
C SER A 2 -6.84 14.36 0.29
N ILE A 3 -7.03 13.23 0.95
CA ILE A 3 -6.59 11.92 0.47
C ILE A 3 -7.81 11.02 0.41
N ILE A 4 -8.10 10.47 -0.78
CA ILE A 4 -9.19 9.53 -0.98
C ILE A 4 -8.60 8.23 -1.49
N THR A 5 -8.92 7.12 -0.84
CA THR A 5 -8.56 5.78 -1.33
C THR A 5 -9.81 5.06 -1.81
N ILE A 6 -9.76 4.50 -3.02
CA ILE A 6 -10.87 3.75 -3.60
C ILE A 6 -10.41 2.33 -3.89
N SER A 7 -10.77 1.42 -3.01
CA SER A 7 -10.61 -0.01 -3.21
C SER A 7 -11.79 -0.55 -4.02
N HIS A 8 -11.53 -1.40 -4.99
CA HIS A 8 -12.58 -1.90 -5.87
C HIS A 8 -12.25 -3.29 -6.42
N GLU A 9 -13.28 -3.98 -6.82
CA GLU A 9 -13.16 -5.29 -7.44
C GLU A 9 -12.68 -5.20 -8.90
N ALA A 10 -12.10 -6.30 -9.38
CA ALA A 10 -11.70 -6.42 -10.77
C ALA A 10 -12.92 -6.37 -11.71
N PHE A 11 -12.75 -5.76 -12.85
CA PHE A 11 -13.82 -5.59 -13.84
C PHE A 11 -15.04 -4.82 -13.33
N GLY A 12 -14.90 -4.06 -12.24
CA GLY A 12 -15.87 -3.06 -11.80
C GLY A 12 -15.54 -1.67 -12.36
N ASP A 13 -16.35 -0.69 -11.96
CA ASP A 13 -16.26 0.70 -12.43
C ASP A 13 -15.29 1.56 -11.59
N GLY A 14 -14.50 0.94 -10.72
CA GLY A 14 -13.65 1.63 -9.75
C GLY A 14 -12.72 2.68 -10.35
N ARG A 15 -12.11 2.38 -11.50
CA ARG A 15 -11.25 3.35 -12.20
C ARG A 15 -12.05 4.56 -12.69
N ALA A 16 -13.20 4.33 -13.33
CA ALA A 16 -14.03 5.41 -13.86
C ALA A 16 -14.57 6.32 -12.75
N VAL A 17 -14.97 5.72 -11.61
CA VAL A 17 -15.40 6.48 -10.43
C VAL A 17 -14.23 7.32 -9.88
N ALA A 18 -13.04 6.75 -9.73
CA ALA A 18 -11.88 7.46 -9.21
C ALA A 18 -11.46 8.64 -10.10
N GLU A 19 -11.40 8.44 -11.41
CA GLU A 19 -11.10 9.49 -12.39
C GLU A 19 -12.16 10.61 -12.33
N ARG A 20 -13.43 10.23 -12.13
CA ARG A 20 -14.53 11.21 -12.03
C ARG A 20 -14.49 11.98 -10.69
N VAL A 21 -14.21 11.32 -9.57
CA VAL A 21 -13.99 11.99 -8.27
C VAL A 21 -12.86 13.00 -8.38
N ALA A 22 -11.74 12.58 -8.96
CA ALA A 22 -10.57 13.42 -9.14
C ALA A 22 -10.89 14.65 -10.00
N ALA A 23 -11.67 14.48 -11.10
CA ALA A 23 -12.11 15.58 -11.95
C ALA A 23 -13.03 16.57 -11.22
N ILE A 24 -13.99 16.08 -10.40
CA ILE A 24 -14.91 16.92 -9.63
C ILE A 24 -14.14 17.77 -8.60
N LEU A 25 -13.15 17.19 -7.93
CA LEU A 25 -12.42 17.83 -6.83
C LEU A 25 -11.14 18.57 -7.29
N GLY A 26 -10.73 18.44 -8.54
CA GLY A 26 -9.45 18.97 -9.02
C GLY A 26 -8.23 18.24 -8.40
N HIS A 27 -8.37 16.96 -8.05
CA HIS A 27 -7.34 16.14 -7.46
C HIS A 27 -6.58 15.35 -8.53
N ARG A 28 -5.36 14.89 -8.19
CA ARG A 28 -4.64 13.91 -9.03
C ARG A 28 -5.22 12.51 -8.81
N CYS A 29 -5.59 11.84 -9.90
CA CYS A 29 -5.94 10.43 -9.86
C CYS A 29 -4.66 9.59 -10.02
N ILE A 30 -4.34 8.75 -9.04
CA ILE A 30 -3.12 7.94 -9.05
C ILE A 30 -3.43 6.44 -8.90
N SER A 31 -2.66 5.62 -9.58
CA SER A 31 -2.74 4.17 -9.53
C SER A 31 -1.37 3.56 -9.86
N ARG A 32 -1.04 3.47 -11.16
CA ARG A 32 0.24 2.93 -11.64
C ARG A 32 1.44 3.84 -11.34
N GLU A 33 1.22 5.12 -11.20
CA GLU A 33 2.25 6.11 -10.86
C GLU A 33 2.98 5.78 -9.57
N VAL A 34 2.27 5.12 -8.64
CA VAL A 34 2.87 4.60 -7.39
C VAL A 34 3.96 3.57 -7.69
N LEU A 35 3.73 2.69 -8.66
CA LEU A 35 4.69 1.67 -9.06
C LEU A 35 5.92 2.26 -9.71
N VAL A 36 5.71 3.25 -10.59
CA VAL A 36 6.81 3.99 -11.25
C VAL A 36 7.67 4.66 -10.19
N LYS A 37 7.05 5.37 -9.25
CA LYS A 37 7.77 6.06 -8.17
C LYS A 37 8.50 5.10 -7.24
N ALA A 38 7.89 3.96 -6.90
CA ALA A 38 8.52 2.92 -6.10
C ALA A 38 9.74 2.29 -6.82
N ASN A 39 9.66 2.11 -8.14
CA ASN A 39 10.78 1.64 -8.95
C ASN A 39 11.92 2.66 -8.97
N GLU A 40 11.63 3.90 -9.29
CA GLU A 40 12.63 4.98 -9.41
C GLU A 40 13.36 5.24 -8.09
N ARG A 41 12.65 5.21 -6.96
CA ARG A 41 13.19 5.54 -5.63
C ARG A 41 13.82 4.36 -4.90
N TYR A 42 13.26 3.17 -5.05
CA TYR A 42 13.60 2.01 -4.22
C TYR A 42 14.05 0.80 -5.04
N GLY A 43 14.23 0.97 -6.37
CA GLY A 43 14.77 -0.07 -7.25
C GLY A 43 13.82 -1.27 -7.44
N ILE A 44 12.53 -1.10 -7.19
CA ILE A 44 11.53 -2.16 -7.30
C ILE A 44 10.98 -2.21 -8.72
N SER A 45 11.41 -3.20 -9.51
CA SER A 45 10.99 -3.28 -10.90
C SER A 45 9.49 -3.53 -11.06
N GLU A 46 8.84 -2.80 -11.98
CA GLU A 46 7.42 -2.97 -12.33
C GLU A 46 7.13 -4.41 -12.79
N ALA A 47 8.07 -5.06 -13.47
CA ALA A 47 7.96 -6.45 -13.90
C ALA A 47 7.86 -7.42 -12.71
N LYS A 48 8.72 -7.27 -11.71
CA LYS A 48 8.65 -8.05 -10.47
C LYS A 48 7.37 -7.76 -9.69
N PHE A 49 6.89 -6.51 -9.72
CA PHE A 49 5.63 -6.15 -9.08
C PHE A 49 4.43 -6.80 -9.77
N SER A 50 4.41 -6.83 -11.11
CA SER A 50 3.40 -7.56 -11.87
C SER A 50 3.44 -9.06 -11.55
N GLU A 51 4.62 -9.66 -11.37
CA GLU A 51 4.74 -11.05 -10.91
C GLU A 51 4.19 -11.26 -9.49
N VAL A 52 4.38 -10.30 -8.59
CA VAL A 52 3.81 -10.34 -7.24
C VAL A 52 2.29 -10.13 -7.24
N LEU A 53 1.76 -9.28 -8.13
CA LEU A 53 0.33 -8.98 -8.24
C LEU A 53 -0.39 -9.78 -9.33
N GLU A 54 0.29 -10.16 -10.42
CA GLU A 54 -0.25 -10.86 -11.59
C GLU A 54 0.34 -12.28 -11.70
N GLU A 55 -0.40 -13.25 -11.30
CA GLU A 55 -0.65 -14.62 -11.76
C GLU A 55 0.48 -15.57 -12.23
N LYS A 56 1.76 -15.36 -12.02
CA LYS A 56 2.69 -16.44 -12.39
C LYS A 56 3.08 -17.29 -11.18
N ARG A 57 2.71 -18.57 -11.24
CA ARG A 57 3.11 -19.62 -10.30
C ARG A 57 4.63 -19.76 -10.33
N HIS A 58 5.32 -19.39 -9.25
CA HIS A 58 6.72 -19.75 -9.06
C HIS A 58 6.92 -20.62 -7.82
N HIS A 59 7.76 -21.64 -7.97
CA HIS A 59 8.05 -22.70 -7.00
C HIS A 59 8.97 -22.29 -5.83
N TRP A 60 9.38 -21.01 -5.75
CA TRP A 60 10.35 -20.54 -4.77
C TRP A 60 9.68 -19.75 -3.65
N TRP A 61 9.07 -20.47 -2.71
CA TRP A 61 8.19 -19.92 -1.68
C TRP A 61 8.87 -18.99 -0.68
N GLU A 62 10.10 -19.25 -0.24
CA GLU A 62 10.78 -18.49 0.82
C GLU A 62 11.33 -17.15 0.34
N GLN A 63 12.03 -17.09 -0.77
CA GLN A 63 12.46 -15.83 -1.39
C GLN A 63 11.31 -14.90 -1.78
N TRP A 64 10.12 -15.46 -1.94
CA TRP A 64 8.94 -14.75 -2.32
C TRP A 64 8.24 -14.05 -1.14
N LEU A 65 8.35 -14.57 0.11
CA LEU A 65 7.83 -13.94 1.32
C LEU A 65 8.62 -12.66 1.69
N GLU A 66 9.94 -12.71 1.63
CA GLU A 66 10.79 -11.53 1.85
C GLU A 66 10.56 -10.46 0.80
N SER A 67 10.44 -10.85 -0.46
CA SER A 67 10.11 -9.93 -1.56
C SER A 67 8.81 -9.18 -1.32
N ARG A 68 7.76 -9.82 -0.80
CA ARG A 68 6.44 -9.20 -0.58
C ARG A 68 6.45 -8.08 0.44
N TRP A 69 7.15 -8.28 1.55
CA TRP A 69 7.28 -7.27 2.59
C TRP A 69 8.00 -6.02 2.07
N VAL A 70 9.09 -6.23 1.34
CA VAL A 70 9.83 -5.16 0.65
C VAL A 70 8.91 -4.37 -0.30
N TYR A 71 8.09 -5.07 -1.10
CA TYR A 71 7.15 -4.42 -2.02
C TYR A 71 6.08 -3.61 -1.29
N ARG A 72 5.50 -4.13 -0.22
CA ARG A 72 4.49 -3.44 0.58
C ARG A 72 5.05 -2.11 1.12
N ILE A 73 6.24 -2.15 1.70
CA ILE A 73 6.89 -0.98 2.28
C ILE A 73 7.22 0.07 1.21
N ALA A 74 7.80 -0.34 0.10
CA ALA A 74 8.13 0.60 -0.96
C ALA A 74 6.89 1.22 -1.61
N LEU A 75 5.80 0.47 -1.76
CA LEU A 75 4.51 1.02 -2.20
C LEU A 75 3.97 2.03 -1.20
N GLN A 76 3.99 1.71 0.09
CA GLN A 76 3.56 2.62 1.13
C GLN A 76 4.37 3.92 1.11
N ALA A 77 5.69 3.82 1.00
CA ALA A 77 6.56 5.00 0.89
C ALA A 77 6.21 5.85 -0.34
N ALA A 78 6.04 5.23 -1.50
CA ALA A 78 5.70 5.93 -2.74
C ALA A 78 4.31 6.60 -2.68
N VAL A 79 3.29 5.91 -2.14
CA VAL A 79 1.94 6.47 -1.97
C VAL A 79 1.94 7.64 -0.99
N CYS A 80 2.61 7.50 0.16
CA CYS A 80 2.73 8.57 1.15
C CYS A 80 3.46 9.78 0.59
N GLU A 81 4.49 9.60 -0.22
CA GLU A 81 5.18 10.69 -0.90
C GLU A 81 4.27 11.43 -1.88
N LEU A 82 3.52 10.70 -2.70
CA LEU A 82 2.57 11.29 -3.64
C LEU A 82 1.45 12.06 -2.89
N ALA A 83 1.02 11.53 -1.74
CA ALA A 83 0.04 12.19 -0.90
C ALA A 83 0.57 13.51 -0.31
N GLN A 84 1.86 13.61 0.03
CA GLN A 84 2.45 14.88 0.49
C GLN A 84 2.58 15.94 -0.61
N GLU A 85 2.63 15.53 -1.88
CA GLU A 85 2.70 16.46 -3.01
C GLU A 85 1.39 17.20 -3.26
N GLY A 86 0.27 16.75 -2.67
CA GLY A 86 -1.03 17.41 -2.81
C GLY A 86 -2.23 16.49 -2.65
N ASN A 87 -3.38 16.97 -3.12
CA ASN A 87 -4.62 16.24 -3.08
C ASN A 87 -4.61 15.06 -4.06
N ILE A 88 -4.94 13.86 -3.58
CA ILE A 88 -4.92 12.65 -4.39
C ILE A 88 -6.20 11.83 -4.26
N VAL A 89 -6.56 11.15 -5.35
CA VAL A 89 -7.48 10.02 -5.37
C VAL A 89 -6.68 8.80 -5.81
N TYR A 90 -6.35 7.95 -4.85
CA TYR A 90 -5.70 6.67 -5.14
C TYR A 90 -6.78 5.62 -5.45
N HIS A 91 -6.66 4.92 -6.55
CA HIS A 91 -7.49 3.77 -6.81
C HIS A 91 -6.66 2.52 -7.03
N GLY A 92 -7.08 1.44 -6.38
CA GLY A 92 -6.33 0.19 -6.42
C GLY A 92 -6.88 -0.82 -5.43
N ARG A 93 -5.99 -1.61 -4.86
CA ARG A 93 -6.33 -2.59 -3.82
C ARG A 93 -5.67 -2.19 -2.53
N ALA A 94 -6.40 -2.41 -1.43
CA ALA A 94 -5.88 -2.18 -0.09
C ALA A 94 -5.31 -0.76 0.13
N GLY A 95 -5.86 0.26 -0.55
CA GLY A 95 -5.43 1.66 -0.43
C GLY A 95 -5.50 2.17 1.01
N GLN A 96 -6.49 1.72 1.76
CA GLN A 96 -6.69 2.04 3.18
C GLN A 96 -5.53 1.57 4.07
N GLU A 97 -4.77 0.57 3.65
CA GLU A 97 -3.64 0.04 4.43
C GLU A 97 -2.37 0.89 4.31
N PHE A 98 -2.34 1.83 3.36
CA PHE A 98 -1.17 2.69 3.19
C PHE A 98 -1.14 3.89 4.14
N PHE A 99 -2.28 4.24 4.76
CA PHE A 99 -2.42 5.42 5.60
C PHE A 99 -2.94 5.11 7.02
N PRO A 100 -2.34 4.15 7.75
CA PRO A 100 -2.82 3.79 9.08
C PRO A 100 -2.79 5.00 10.01
N GLY A 101 -3.92 5.26 10.69
CA GLY A 101 -4.04 6.32 11.69
C GLY A 101 -4.12 7.75 11.14
N ILE A 102 -4.18 7.95 9.83
CA ILE A 102 -4.29 9.29 9.22
C ILE A 102 -5.76 9.69 9.12
N ARG A 103 -6.22 10.58 9.99
CA ARG A 103 -7.62 10.98 10.13
C ARG A 103 -8.24 11.57 8.86
N HIS A 104 -7.50 12.35 8.08
CA HIS A 104 -8.03 13.04 6.89
C HIS A 104 -7.96 12.19 5.60
N VAL A 105 -7.90 10.88 5.74
CA VAL A 105 -8.02 9.93 4.62
C VAL A 105 -9.44 9.39 4.60
N LEU A 106 -10.09 9.49 3.45
CA LEU A 106 -11.41 8.89 3.21
C LEU A 106 -11.22 7.57 2.46
N ASN A 107 -11.59 6.46 3.11
CA ASN A 107 -11.43 5.11 2.58
C ASN A 107 -12.74 4.58 2.01
N ILE A 108 -12.76 4.28 0.73
CA ILE A 108 -13.96 3.84 -0.02
C ILE A 108 -13.78 2.41 -0.50
N PHE A 109 -14.83 1.62 -0.38
CA PHE A 109 -14.96 0.36 -1.11
C PHE A 109 -16.12 0.42 -2.10
N LEU A 110 -15.83 0.09 -3.36
CA LEU A 110 -16.84 -0.05 -4.41
C LEU A 110 -17.12 -1.53 -4.62
N ASP A 111 -18.30 -1.96 -4.16
CA ASP A 111 -18.82 -3.29 -4.34
C ASP A 111 -19.56 -3.38 -5.67
N THR A 112 -19.02 -4.17 -6.61
CA THR A 112 -19.63 -4.38 -7.91
C THR A 112 -20.18 -5.79 -8.01
N PRO A 113 -21.49 -5.97 -8.27
CA PRO A 113 -22.11 -7.29 -8.37
C PRO A 113 -21.41 -8.20 -9.38
N THR A 114 -21.25 -9.47 -9.01
CA THR A 114 -20.57 -10.49 -9.81
C THR A 114 -21.12 -10.57 -11.23
N GLU A 115 -22.43 -10.53 -11.41
CA GLU A 115 -23.07 -10.58 -12.74
C GLU A 115 -22.69 -9.38 -13.64
N SER A 116 -22.56 -8.18 -13.06
CA SER A 116 -22.09 -7.01 -13.78
C SER A 116 -20.64 -7.17 -14.21
N ARG A 117 -19.81 -7.73 -13.35
CA ARG A 117 -18.40 -7.97 -13.59
C ARG A 117 -18.19 -9.06 -14.65
N ILE A 118 -19.00 -10.14 -14.64
CA ILE A 118 -19.00 -11.19 -15.67
C ILE A 118 -19.26 -10.58 -17.05
N LYS A 119 -20.29 -9.74 -17.18
CA LYS A 119 -20.59 -9.02 -18.43
C LYS A 119 -19.38 -8.20 -18.92
N GLN A 120 -18.67 -7.54 -18.02
CA GLN A 120 -17.44 -6.80 -18.35
C GLN A 120 -16.30 -7.71 -18.80
N VAL A 121 -16.14 -8.89 -18.18
CA VAL A 121 -15.16 -9.90 -18.61
C VAL A 121 -15.50 -10.39 -20.02
N MET A 122 -16.77 -10.76 -20.27
CA MET A 122 -17.24 -11.18 -21.60
C MET A 122 -16.93 -10.11 -22.66
N ALA A 123 -17.28 -8.85 -22.39
CA ALA A 123 -17.08 -7.77 -23.34
C ALA A 123 -15.59 -7.47 -23.61
N ARG A 124 -14.72 -7.52 -22.59
CA ARG A 124 -13.30 -7.16 -22.73
C ARG A 124 -12.41 -8.31 -23.21
N LYS A 125 -12.80 -9.57 -22.93
CA LYS A 125 -12.00 -10.76 -23.26
C LYS A 125 -12.59 -11.62 -24.37
N GLY A 126 -13.81 -11.33 -24.81
CA GLY A 126 -14.49 -12.15 -25.83
C GLY A 126 -14.87 -13.55 -25.35
N LEU A 127 -15.04 -13.75 -24.04
CA LEU A 127 -15.37 -15.04 -23.45
C LEU A 127 -16.90 -15.24 -23.42
N ALA A 128 -17.34 -16.51 -23.50
CA ALA A 128 -18.71 -16.88 -23.17
C ALA A 128 -18.93 -16.77 -21.64
N GLU A 129 -20.19 -16.81 -21.20
CA GLU A 129 -20.56 -16.53 -19.79
C GLU A 129 -19.87 -17.48 -18.80
N GLU A 130 -19.96 -18.79 -19.00
CA GLU A 130 -19.34 -19.77 -18.08
C GLU A 130 -17.81 -19.66 -17.99
N PRO A 131 -17.04 -19.55 -19.10
CA PRO A 131 -15.63 -19.24 -19.04
C PRO A 131 -15.31 -17.90 -18.36
N ALA A 132 -16.14 -16.86 -18.55
CA ALA A 132 -15.97 -15.57 -17.91
C ALA A 132 -16.19 -15.64 -16.39
N ARG A 133 -17.20 -16.38 -15.95
CA ARG A 133 -17.48 -16.64 -14.52
C ARG A 133 -16.31 -17.33 -13.85
N LYS A 134 -15.85 -18.45 -14.43
CA LYS A 134 -14.71 -19.20 -13.90
C LYS A 134 -13.44 -18.36 -13.83
N PHE A 135 -13.14 -17.60 -14.89
CA PHE A 135 -12.02 -16.67 -14.90
C PHE A 135 -12.11 -15.64 -13.77
N LEU A 136 -13.29 -15.08 -13.52
CA LEU A 136 -13.50 -14.08 -12.48
C LEU A 136 -13.34 -14.66 -11.07
N GLU A 137 -13.87 -15.86 -10.82
CA GLU A 137 -13.75 -16.57 -9.54
C GLU A 137 -12.29 -16.91 -9.21
N GLU A 138 -11.54 -17.42 -10.20
CA GLU A 138 -10.11 -17.71 -10.05
C GLU A 138 -9.34 -16.42 -9.74
N LEU A 139 -9.62 -15.34 -10.47
CA LEU A 139 -8.99 -14.05 -10.28
C LEU A 139 -9.25 -13.47 -8.89
N ASP A 140 -10.50 -13.53 -8.42
CA ASP A 140 -10.89 -13.03 -7.10
C ASP A 140 -10.23 -13.83 -5.98
N THR A 141 -10.18 -15.16 -6.13
CA THR A 141 -9.54 -16.04 -5.15
C THR A 141 -8.04 -15.73 -5.04
N ILE A 142 -7.35 -15.57 -6.17
CA ILE A 142 -5.93 -15.23 -6.19
C ILE A 142 -5.71 -13.87 -5.52
N ARG A 143 -6.54 -12.88 -5.84
CA ARG A 143 -6.43 -11.52 -5.31
C ARG A 143 -6.68 -11.45 -3.82
N ALA A 144 -7.75 -12.09 -3.32
CA ALA A 144 -8.07 -12.15 -1.90
C ALA A 144 -6.93 -12.79 -1.11
N ARG A 145 -6.41 -13.93 -1.58
CA ARG A 145 -5.26 -14.60 -0.96
C ARG A 145 -4.04 -13.68 -0.88
N ARG A 146 -3.69 -12.99 -1.96
CA ARG A 146 -2.51 -12.10 -1.99
C ARG A 146 -2.64 -10.93 -1.03
N ILE A 147 -3.80 -10.28 -0.97
CA ILE A 147 -4.02 -9.19 -0.02
C ILE A 147 -3.94 -9.71 1.42
N LYS A 148 -4.54 -10.88 1.69
CA LYS A 148 -4.45 -11.52 3.00
C LYS A 148 -3.00 -11.85 3.40
N GLU A 149 -2.18 -12.28 2.45
CA GLU A 149 -0.77 -12.58 2.70
C GLU A 149 0.07 -11.31 2.92
N LEU A 150 -0.17 -10.23 2.15
CA LEU A 150 0.57 -8.96 2.23
C LEU A 150 0.20 -8.13 3.45
N PHE A 151 -1.10 -8.00 3.73
CA PHE A 151 -1.62 -7.08 4.74
C PHE A 151 -2.25 -7.78 5.95
N LYS A 152 -2.40 -9.13 5.90
CA LYS A 152 -3.04 -9.94 6.95
C LYS A 152 -4.51 -9.57 7.21
N ILE A 153 -5.20 -9.08 6.19
CA ILE A 153 -6.60 -8.62 6.26
C ILE A 153 -7.50 -9.38 5.28
N ASP A 154 -8.80 -9.32 5.55
CA ASP A 154 -9.82 -9.46 4.51
C ASP A 154 -10.13 -8.05 3.95
N TRP A 155 -9.82 -7.84 2.69
CA TRP A 155 -10.00 -6.54 2.05
C TRP A 155 -11.46 -6.22 1.70
N ARG A 156 -12.35 -7.21 1.82
CA ARG A 156 -13.80 -7.04 1.65
C ARG A 156 -14.53 -6.74 2.95
N ASP A 157 -13.83 -6.77 4.08
CA ASP A 157 -14.41 -6.41 5.37
C ASP A 157 -14.87 -4.94 5.36
N PRO A 158 -16.19 -4.67 5.41
CA PRO A 158 -16.71 -3.31 5.34
C PRO A 158 -16.28 -2.41 6.50
N THR A 159 -15.89 -2.99 7.63
CA THR A 159 -15.42 -2.22 8.80
C THR A 159 -14.10 -1.51 8.59
N ARG A 160 -13.42 -1.78 7.48
CA ARG A 160 -12.15 -1.16 7.08
C ARG A 160 -12.31 0.07 6.20
N TYR A 161 -13.55 0.45 5.92
CA TYR A 161 -13.87 1.54 5.02
C TYR A 161 -14.84 2.52 5.66
N ASP A 162 -14.68 3.78 5.34
CA ASP A 162 -15.57 4.85 5.80
C ASP A 162 -16.89 4.85 5.01
N LEU A 163 -16.83 4.42 3.75
CA LEU A 163 -17.99 4.34 2.86
C LEU A 163 -17.89 3.11 1.94
N VAL A 164 -18.96 2.33 1.93
CA VAL A 164 -19.14 1.21 0.99
C VAL A 164 -20.28 1.52 0.04
N LEU A 165 -20.00 1.54 -1.27
CA LEU A 165 -21.00 1.82 -2.30
C LEU A 165 -21.18 0.61 -3.21
N ASN A 166 -22.43 0.12 -3.26
CA ASN A 166 -22.80 -0.91 -4.23
C ASN A 166 -23.13 -0.26 -5.59
N THR A 167 -22.38 -0.68 -6.62
CA THR A 167 -22.50 -0.12 -7.96
C THR A 167 -23.53 -0.81 -8.85
N ALA A 168 -24.37 -1.71 -8.29
CA ALA A 168 -25.42 -2.39 -9.05
C ALA A 168 -26.41 -1.42 -9.74
N ARG A 169 -26.76 -0.37 -9.02
CA ARG A 169 -27.75 0.64 -9.46
C ARG A 169 -27.20 2.06 -9.41
N THR A 170 -26.04 2.26 -8.78
CA THR A 170 -25.40 3.56 -8.64
C THR A 170 -24.52 3.80 -9.86
N THR A 171 -24.81 4.88 -10.59
CA THR A 171 -23.98 5.26 -11.75
C THR A 171 -22.62 5.79 -11.31
N VAL A 172 -21.64 5.78 -12.21
CA VAL A 172 -20.30 6.37 -11.99
C VAL A 172 -20.42 7.83 -11.53
N GLU A 173 -21.28 8.61 -12.17
CA GLU A 173 -21.51 10.04 -11.83
C GLU A 173 -22.09 10.19 -10.41
N THR A 174 -23.09 9.38 -10.06
CA THR A 174 -23.73 9.43 -8.73
C THR A 174 -22.73 9.02 -7.64
N ALA A 175 -22.02 7.91 -7.84
CA ALA A 175 -21.01 7.45 -6.89
C ALA A 175 -19.91 8.52 -6.68
N ALA A 176 -19.42 9.10 -7.77
CA ALA A 176 -18.38 10.13 -7.70
C ALA A 176 -18.83 11.38 -6.94
N ARG A 177 -20.07 11.85 -7.16
CA ARG A 177 -20.62 13.01 -6.43
C ARG A 177 -20.79 12.70 -4.93
N MET A 178 -21.29 11.52 -4.57
CA MET A 178 -21.41 11.10 -3.18
C MET A 178 -20.05 11.10 -2.48
N ILE A 179 -19.03 10.51 -3.11
CA ILE A 179 -17.66 10.47 -2.57
C ILE A 179 -17.11 11.89 -2.42
N ALA A 180 -17.26 12.73 -3.45
CA ALA A 180 -16.77 14.09 -3.41
C ALA A 180 -17.45 14.91 -2.30
N GLU A 181 -18.75 14.75 -2.09
CA GLU A 181 -19.47 15.42 -1.01
C GLU A 181 -18.99 14.96 0.37
N VAL A 182 -18.86 13.64 0.59
CA VAL A 182 -18.38 13.09 1.86
C VAL A 182 -16.95 13.58 2.15
N SER A 183 -16.08 13.63 1.16
CA SER A 183 -14.69 14.07 1.34
C SER A 183 -14.55 15.52 1.82
N GLN A 184 -15.60 16.34 1.66
CA GLN A 184 -15.62 17.73 2.12
C GLN A 184 -16.13 17.90 3.55
N ARG A 185 -16.56 16.83 4.22
CA ARG A 185 -17.02 16.89 5.61
C ARG A 185 -15.85 17.14 6.57
N GLU A 186 -16.14 17.75 7.70
CA GLU A 186 -15.14 18.19 8.69
C GLU A 186 -14.25 17.06 9.18
N GLU A 187 -14.81 15.86 9.36
CA GLU A 187 -14.09 14.67 9.80
C GLU A 187 -12.97 14.23 8.85
N TYR A 188 -13.06 14.59 7.56
CA TYR A 188 -12.05 14.28 6.53
C TYR A 188 -11.19 15.49 6.14
N GLN A 189 -11.34 16.62 6.83
CA GLN A 189 -10.46 17.76 6.60
C GLN A 189 -9.15 17.61 7.35
N PRO A 190 -8.03 18.05 6.75
CA PRO A 190 -6.73 17.99 7.38
C PRO A 190 -6.66 18.93 8.59
N THR A 191 -6.08 18.44 9.69
CA THR A 191 -5.71 19.24 10.84
C THR A 191 -4.18 19.33 10.95
N PRO A 192 -3.60 20.27 11.70
CA PRO A 192 -2.16 20.33 11.92
C PRO A 192 -1.59 19.00 12.42
N GLU A 193 -2.30 18.32 13.32
CA GLU A 193 -1.92 17.03 13.90
C GLU A 193 -1.95 15.92 12.84
N SER A 194 -3.00 15.86 12.02
CA SER A 194 -3.14 14.83 10.98
C SER A 194 -2.14 15.03 9.83
N LEU A 195 -1.79 16.29 9.53
CA LEU A 195 -0.73 16.60 8.57
C LEU A 195 0.67 16.21 9.11
N GLN A 196 0.91 16.44 10.42
CA GLN A 196 2.14 15.99 11.05
C GLN A 196 2.22 14.45 11.07
N ALA A 197 1.11 13.77 11.40
CA ALA A 197 1.05 12.32 11.38
C ALA A 197 1.36 11.74 9.97
N LEU A 198 0.86 12.38 8.90
CA LEU A 198 1.20 11.98 7.53
C LEU A 198 2.68 12.20 7.19
N LYS A 199 3.29 13.30 7.68
CA LYS A 199 4.73 13.54 7.53
C LYS A 199 5.53 12.44 8.22
N ASP A 200 5.18 12.13 9.46
CA ASP A 200 5.86 11.10 10.25
C ASP A 200 5.70 9.71 9.63
N LEU A 201 4.49 9.36 9.19
CA LEU A 201 4.25 8.11 8.45
C LEU A 201 5.10 8.02 7.16
N THR A 202 5.22 9.13 6.44
CA THR A 202 6.05 9.17 5.21
C THR A 202 7.54 8.98 5.54
N ILE A 203 8.03 9.59 6.62
CA ILE A 203 9.42 9.40 7.08
C ILE A 203 9.63 7.94 7.47
N THR A 204 8.74 7.37 8.29
CA THR A 204 8.79 5.95 8.69
C THR A 204 8.88 5.03 7.46
N ALA A 205 7.96 5.17 6.51
CA ALA A 205 7.92 4.33 5.31
C ALA A 205 9.19 4.50 4.43
N ARG A 206 9.74 5.72 4.32
CA ARG A 206 11.01 5.97 3.62
C ARG A 206 12.18 5.29 4.31
N VAL A 207 12.27 5.41 5.63
CA VAL A 207 13.34 4.79 6.43
C VAL A 207 13.29 3.28 6.25
N GLU A 208 12.14 2.66 6.42
CA GLU A 208 11.95 1.23 6.20
C GLU A 208 12.37 0.83 4.79
N ALA A 209 11.88 1.54 3.76
CA ALA A 209 12.18 1.22 2.36
C ALA A 209 13.68 1.32 2.04
N VAL A 210 14.35 2.35 2.55
CA VAL A 210 15.80 2.55 2.33
C VAL A 210 16.63 1.50 3.06
N LEU A 211 16.28 1.17 4.31
CA LEU A 211 17.02 0.20 5.10
C LEU A 211 16.88 -1.22 4.51
N ILE A 212 15.68 -1.59 4.07
CA ILE A 212 15.42 -2.90 3.44
C ILE A 212 16.07 -3.00 2.05
N ALA A 213 16.04 -1.94 1.25
CA ALA A 213 16.71 -1.93 -0.05
C ALA A 213 18.24 -1.98 0.05
N SER A 214 18.79 -1.71 1.24
CA SER A 214 20.23 -1.73 1.49
C SER A 214 20.73 -3.16 1.71
N SER A 215 21.17 -3.83 0.65
CA SER A 215 21.70 -5.21 0.69
C SER A 215 22.93 -5.40 1.61
N ARG A 216 23.45 -4.31 2.18
CA ARG A 216 24.61 -4.33 3.11
C ARG A 216 24.19 -4.43 4.58
N LEU A 217 22.87 -4.28 4.84
CA LEU A 217 22.33 -4.29 6.20
C LEU A 217 21.54 -5.57 6.38
N ASP A 218 22.09 -6.47 7.20
CA ASP A 218 21.34 -7.63 7.67
C ASP A 218 20.66 -7.25 9.00
N ILE A 219 19.39 -6.81 8.88
CA ILE A 219 18.56 -6.38 9.99
C ILE A 219 17.32 -7.27 10.04
N SER A 220 17.17 -8.02 11.11
CA SER A 220 15.97 -8.80 11.40
C SER A 220 15.05 -8.02 12.35
N ASN A 221 13.74 -8.28 12.28
CA ASN A 221 12.74 -7.64 13.15
C ASN A 221 12.85 -6.10 13.15
N LEU A 222 13.07 -5.51 11.97
CA LEU A 222 13.17 -4.07 11.81
C LEU A 222 11.83 -3.42 12.19
N GLU A 223 11.89 -2.50 13.15
CA GLU A 223 10.79 -1.62 13.53
C GLU A 223 11.25 -0.17 13.45
N VAL A 224 10.43 0.68 12.86
CA VAL A 224 10.68 2.10 12.70
C VAL A 224 9.48 2.88 13.19
N GLU A 225 9.70 3.82 14.10
CA GLU A 225 8.69 4.76 14.57
C GLU A 225 9.20 6.19 14.41
N THR A 226 8.34 7.07 13.90
CA THR A 226 8.67 8.50 13.76
C THR A 226 7.66 9.36 14.49
N ARG A 227 8.13 10.34 15.26
CA ARG A 227 7.31 11.36 15.93
C ARG A 227 7.94 12.74 15.76
N CYS A 228 7.24 13.65 15.12
CA CYS A 228 7.72 15.01 14.83
C CYS A 228 9.12 15.02 14.18
N GLY A 229 9.39 14.06 13.29
CA GLY A 229 10.67 13.89 12.61
C GLY A 229 11.77 13.22 13.45
N GLU A 230 11.55 12.91 14.72
CA GLU A 230 12.45 12.07 15.52
C GLU A 230 12.17 10.60 15.17
N VAL A 231 13.19 9.91 14.66
CA VAL A 231 13.09 8.53 14.19
C VAL A 231 13.73 7.59 15.21
N HIS A 232 12.98 6.59 15.63
CA HIS A 232 13.43 5.48 16.46
C HIS A 232 13.51 4.24 15.58
N VAL A 233 14.69 3.63 15.53
CA VAL A 233 14.94 2.39 14.75
C VAL A 233 15.35 1.29 15.72
N SER A 234 14.65 0.17 15.69
CA SER A 234 14.98 -1.02 16.48
C SER A 234 15.03 -2.26 15.62
N GLY A 235 15.69 -3.30 16.13
CA GLY A 235 15.83 -4.58 15.43
C GLY A 235 17.00 -5.41 15.94
N ILE A 236 17.33 -6.45 15.18
CA ILE A 236 18.46 -7.34 15.46
C ILE A 236 19.48 -7.19 14.34
N ILE A 237 20.73 -6.98 14.68
CA ILE A 237 21.86 -6.86 13.75
C ILE A 237 22.93 -7.92 14.04
N VAL A 238 23.64 -8.35 13.00
CA VAL A 238 24.64 -9.43 13.10
C VAL A 238 26.05 -8.96 13.48
N ALA A 239 26.32 -7.66 13.37
CA ALA A 239 27.65 -7.12 13.65
C ALA A 239 27.60 -5.79 14.41
N ALA A 240 28.46 -5.64 15.40
CA ALA A 240 28.70 -4.35 16.06
C ALA A 240 29.21 -3.33 15.05
N GLY A 241 28.67 -2.10 15.12
CA GLY A 241 29.02 -1.00 14.17
C GLY A 241 28.01 -0.80 13.05
N LEU A 242 27.13 -1.76 12.72
CA LEU A 242 26.02 -1.54 11.79
C LEU A 242 25.05 -0.48 12.32
N GLU A 243 24.91 -0.36 13.63
CA GLU A 243 24.08 0.66 14.28
C GLU A 243 24.42 2.09 13.83
N GLN A 244 25.72 2.43 13.81
CA GLN A 244 26.17 3.75 13.36
C GLN A 244 25.89 3.93 11.86
N THR A 245 26.08 2.89 11.06
CA THR A 245 25.81 2.92 9.62
C THR A 245 24.31 3.16 9.37
N VAL A 246 23.43 2.48 10.11
CA VAL A 246 21.98 2.71 10.04
C VAL A 246 21.64 4.15 10.42
N ALA A 247 22.18 4.65 11.53
CA ALA A 247 21.95 6.03 11.96
C ALA A 247 22.39 7.05 10.92
N ASP A 248 23.52 6.83 10.26
CA ASP A 248 24.05 7.72 9.21
C ASP A 248 23.23 7.69 7.92
N ILE A 249 22.66 6.56 7.57
CA ILE A 249 21.72 6.42 6.45
C ILE A 249 20.42 7.16 6.77
N VAL A 250 19.84 6.93 7.95
CA VAL A 250 18.56 7.49 8.36
C VAL A 250 18.62 9.02 8.48
N ARG A 251 19.72 9.59 9.00
CA ARG A 251 19.92 11.06 9.10
C ARG A 251 19.86 11.78 7.75
N LYS A 252 20.15 11.08 6.64
CA LYS A 252 20.12 11.66 5.29
C LYS A 252 18.71 11.70 4.69
N ILE A 253 17.73 11.07 5.33
CA ILE A 253 16.35 11.01 4.82
C ILE A 253 15.66 12.35 5.07
N PRO A 254 15.05 12.97 4.05
CA PRO A 254 14.39 14.26 4.20
C PRO A 254 13.27 14.22 5.25
N GLY A 255 13.29 15.18 6.16
CA GLY A 255 12.33 15.32 7.26
C GLY A 255 12.80 14.72 8.58
N VAL A 256 13.87 13.93 8.60
CA VAL A 256 14.47 13.41 9.83
C VAL A 256 15.19 14.54 10.58
N THR A 257 14.79 14.76 11.83
CA THR A 257 15.39 15.77 12.72
C THR A 257 16.35 15.14 13.74
N ARG A 258 16.05 13.91 14.16
CA ARG A 258 16.85 13.16 15.13
C ARG A 258 16.70 11.66 14.88
N VAL A 259 17.75 10.90 15.20
CA VAL A 259 17.76 9.43 15.10
C VAL A 259 18.17 8.84 16.44
N LYS A 260 17.40 7.86 16.89
CA LYS A 260 17.73 6.97 18.01
C LYS A 260 17.69 5.52 17.53
N THR A 261 18.68 4.75 17.90
CA THR A 261 18.81 3.35 17.50
C THR A 261 18.81 2.46 18.73
N TYR A 262 18.13 1.30 18.64
CA TYR A 262 17.97 0.31 19.70
C TYR A 262 18.13 -1.09 19.12
N PHE A 263 19.39 -1.48 18.83
CA PHE A 263 19.67 -2.79 18.24
C PHE A 263 20.15 -3.80 19.26
N VAL A 264 19.72 -5.03 19.07
CA VAL A 264 20.31 -6.21 19.70
C VAL A 264 21.34 -6.77 18.74
N VAL A 265 22.59 -6.93 19.20
CA VAL A 265 23.65 -7.55 18.40
C VAL A 265 23.65 -9.05 18.67
N THR A 266 23.38 -9.87 17.66
CA THR A 266 23.45 -11.32 17.76
C THR A 266 24.58 -11.82 16.86
N PRO A 267 25.66 -12.43 17.40
CA PRO A 267 26.73 -12.97 16.59
C PRO A 267 26.22 -13.98 15.57
N SER A 268 26.76 -13.94 14.37
CA SER A 268 26.34 -14.76 13.21
C SER A 268 26.37 -16.28 13.45
N GLU A 269 27.12 -16.77 14.42
CA GLU A 269 27.20 -18.20 14.75
C GLU A 269 25.91 -18.78 15.37
N GLN A 270 25.03 -17.95 15.96
CA GLN A 270 23.76 -18.42 16.51
C GLN A 270 22.66 -18.63 15.45
N TYR A 271 22.81 -18.07 14.25
CA TYR A 271 21.90 -18.29 13.14
C TYR A 271 22.18 -19.58 12.35
N LEU A 272 23.38 -20.18 12.49
CA LEU A 272 23.79 -21.40 11.78
C LEU A 272 23.35 -22.69 12.46
N TYR A 273 22.92 -22.63 13.72
CA TYR A 273 22.42 -23.77 14.46
C TYR A 273 21.05 -23.45 15.06
N GLY A 274 20.08 -23.23 14.21
CA GLY A 274 18.67 -23.27 14.58
C GLY A 274 18.35 -24.69 15.07
N ASP A 275 18.01 -24.80 16.35
CA ASP A 275 17.72 -26.01 17.11
C ASP A 275 17.04 -27.12 16.30
N GLY A 276 17.81 -28.12 16.01
CA GLY A 276 17.29 -29.48 15.88
C GLY A 276 16.92 -30.01 17.27
N ARG A 277 15.69 -29.74 17.73
CA ARG A 277 14.97 -30.58 18.72
C ARG A 277 13.48 -30.44 18.50
#